data_aa9a2a81bc0c76c4e877fa6f204b7e35
#
_entry.id   aa9a2a81bc0c76c4e877fa6f204b7e35
#
_cell.length_a   1.000
_cell.length_b   1.000
_cell.length_c   1.000
_cell.angle_alpha   90.00
_cell.angle_beta   90.00
_cell.angle_gamma   90.00
#
_symmetry.space_group_name_H-M   'P 1'
#
loop_
_entity.id
_entity.type
_entity.pdbx_description
1 polymer ?
#
loop_
_entity_poly.entity_id
_entity_poly.type
_entity_poly.pdbx_seq_one_letter_code
_entity_poly.pdbx_strand_id
1 'polypeptide(L)'
;MSSSQPSKPTDSAASDGLQHCDVFIVGGGINGAGIARDAAGRGYRVALCDSGDFGSGTSSASTKLIHGGLRYLEHYKFRLVAESLRERERLWQAAPHIIWPMRFLLPHHKALRPRWLLRLGLFIYDHLGGRKLLPKARRVDLRQDPAGQVLQPRFDTAFEYSDCWVEDSRLVVLNLRDARHRGASVMPRTKLINATYVQGRWRLTLENQVTGVEYVLSASILVNAAGPWVDEVLRTALGRNDTDNIRLVGGSHIVIKRQLPD
;
A
#
# COMPACT_ATOMS: atom_id res chain seq x y z
N MET A 1 35.95 -8.90 42.25
CA MET A 1 35.62 -8.80 40.81
C MET A 1 34.12 -9.11 40.65
N SER A 2 33.34 -8.06 40.64
CA SER A 2 31.86 -8.17 40.55
C SER A 2 31.46 -8.05 39.08
N SER A 3 30.86 -9.11 38.52
CA SER A 3 30.36 -9.17 37.16
C SER A 3 28.99 -8.53 37.13
N SER A 4 28.89 -7.33 36.61
CA SER A 4 27.63 -6.69 36.29
C SER A 4 27.07 -7.30 35.00
N GLN A 5 25.95 -8.02 35.09
CA GLN A 5 25.14 -8.43 33.94
C GLN A 5 24.49 -7.19 33.30
N PRO A 6 24.39 -7.13 31.96
CA PRO A 6 23.65 -6.08 31.31
C PRO A 6 22.14 -6.28 31.54
N SER A 7 21.46 -5.23 32.00
CA SER A 7 20.02 -5.17 32.18
C SER A 7 19.33 -5.35 30.83
N LYS A 8 18.36 -6.31 30.75
CA LYS A 8 17.43 -6.43 29.61
C LYS A 8 16.68 -5.10 29.42
N PRO A 9 16.45 -4.66 28.18
CA PRO A 9 15.60 -3.53 27.93
C PRO A 9 14.17 -3.89 28.37
N THR A 10 13.61 -3.10 29.25
CA THR A 10 12.23 -3.18 29.72
C THR A 10 11.31 -2.69 28.59
N ASP A 11 10.67 -3.61 27.87
CA ASP A 11 9.57 -3.35 26.92
C ASP A 11 8.27 -2.97 27.67
N SER A 12 8.31 -1.96 28.54
CA SER A 12 7.13 -1.49 29.30
C SER A 12 6.53 -0.20 28.76
N ALA A 13 6.71 0.14 27.48
CA ALA A 13 6.35 1.47 26.97
C ALA A 13 5.12 1.50 26.03
N ALA A 14 4.22 0.51 26.04
CA ALA A 14 3.14 0.46 25.04
C ALA A 14 1.70 0.51 25.59
N SER A 15 1.43 0.52 26.89
CA SER A 15 0.05 0.50 27.43
C SER A 15 -0.30 1.60 28.43
N ASP A 16 0.63 2.41 28.86
CA ASP A 16 0.35 3.44 29.86
C ASP A 16 -0.23 4.71 29.22
N GLY A 17 -1.55 4.81 29.16
CA GLY A 17 -2.25 6.08 28.97
C GLY A 17 -3.35 6.16 27.93
N LEU A 18 -3.48 5.26 26.95
CA LEU A 18 -4.50 5.37 25.92
C LEU A 18 -5.80 4.61 26.32
N GLN A 19 -6.59 5.18 27.21
CA GLN A 19 -7.91 4.61 27.52
C GLN A 19 -8.97 4.89 26.44
N HIS A 20 -8.76 5.92 25.60
CA HIS A 20 -9.68 6.33 24.55
C HIS A 20 -8.95 6.95 23.36
N CYS A 21 -9.38 6.59 22.13
CA CYS A 21 -9.00 7.26 20.90
C CYS A 21 -10.21 7.72 20.10
N ASP A 22 -10.00 8.65 19.17
CA ASP A 22 -11.05 9.13 18.27
C ASP A 22 -11.24 8.15 17.13
N VAL A 23 -10.14 7.61 16.59
CA VAL A 23 -10.14 6.65 15.49
C VAL A 23 -9.26 5.46 15.85
N PHE A 24 -9.83 4.28 15.83
CA PHE A 24 -9.10 3.01 15.93
C PHE A 24 -9.08 2.29 14.59
N ILE A 25 -7.90 1.82 14.16
CA ILE A 25 -7.68 1.22 12.85
C ILE A 25 -7.15 -0.20 13.04
N VAL A 26 -7.80 -1.16 12.38
CA VAL A 26 -7.36 -2.57 12.32
C VAL A 26 -6.69 -2.82 10.99
N GLY A 27 -5.43 -3.23 11.01
CA GLY A 27 -4.61 -3.52 9.84
C GLY A 27 -3.54 -2.46 9.56
N GLY A 28 -2.28 -2.87 9.69
CA GLY A 28 -1.07 -2.06 9.47
C GLY A 28 -0.50 -2.18 8.05
N GLY A 29 -1.34 -2.44 7.06
CA GLY A 29 -1.00 -2.34 5.64
C GLY A 29 -1.03 -0.90 5.14
N ILE A 30 -0.83 -0.69 3.83
CA ILE A 30 -0.73 0.66 3.25
C ILE A 30 -1.98 1.50 3.48
N ASN A 31 -3.17 0.90 3.44
CA ASN A 31 -4.42 1.61 3.68
C ASN A 31 -4.53 2.09 5.13
N GLY A 32 -4.34 1.18 6.10
CA GLY A 32 -4.37 1.54 7.52
C GLY A 32 -3.31 2.56 7.88
N ALA A 33 -2.09 2.40 7.37
CA ALA A 33 -0.98 3.33 7.58
C ALA A 33 -1.29 4.74 7.03
N GLY A 34 -1.86 4.81 5.82
CA GLY A 34 -2.27 6.07 5.21
C GLY A 34 -3.38 6.78 5.99
N ILE A 35 -4.40 6.02 6.43
CA ILE A 35 -5.50 6.55 7.25
C ILE A 35 -4.97 7.04 8.60
N ALA A 36 -4.10 6.27 9.26
CA ALA A 36 -3.52 6.65 10.54
C ALA A 36 -2.71 7.95 10.44
N ARG A 37 -1.88 8.08 9.40
CA ARG A 37 -1.09 9.27 9.14
C ARG A 37 -1.95 10.50 8.89
N ASP A 38 -2.97 10.39 8.03
CA ASP A 38 -3.86 11.50 7.70
C ASP A 38 -4.68 11.94 8.91
N ALA A 39 -5.29 11.00 9.64
CA ALA A 39 -6.09 11.29 10.81
C ALA A 39 -5.25 11.94 11.94
N ALA A 40 -4.06 11.39 12.23
CA ALA A 40 -3.15 11.99 13.21
C ALA A 40 -2.66 13.39 12.75
N GLY A 41 -2.42 13.57 11.45
CA GLY A 41 -2.07 14.86 10.86
C GLY A 41 -3.15 15.92 11.00
N ARG A 42 -4.40 15.52 11.14
CA ARG A 42 -5.57 16.38 11.39
C ARG A 42 -5.84 16.62 12.88
N GLY A 43 -5.01 16.06 13.77
CA GLY A 43 -5.13 16.26 15.22
C GLY A 43 -6.05 15.26 15.93
N TYR A 44 -6.52 14.19 15.26
CA TYR A 44 -7.27 13.14 15.94
C TYR A 44 -6.34 12.25 16.76
N ARG A 45 -6.85 11.77 17.90
CA ARG A 45 -6.19 10.71 18.67
C ARG A 45 -6.40 9.39 17.95
N VAL A 46 -5.33 8.84 17.40
CA VAL A 46 -5.36 7.64 16.55
C VAL A 46 -4.66 6.49 17.24
N ALA A 47 -5.27 5.31 17.17
CA ALA A 47 -4.60 4.05 17.48
C ALA A 47 -4.75 3.10 16.29
N LEU A 48 -3.71 2.31 16.03
CA LEU A 48 -3.70 1.30 14.97
C LEU A 48 -3.07 0.01 15.50
N CYS A 49 -3.71 -1.13 15.22
CA CYS A 49 -3.14 -2.45 15.50
C CYS A 49 -2.97 -3.28 14.23
N ASP A 50 -2.00 -4.19 14.27
CA ASP A 50 -1.84 -5.28 13.31
C ASP A 50 -1.48 -6.56 14.06
N SER A 51 -2.11 -7.67 13.71
CA SER A 51 -1.85 -8.98 14.33
C SER A 51 -0.44 -9.52 14.04
N GLY A 52 0.16 -9.07 12.94
CA GLY A 52 1.54 -9.36 12.56
C GLY A 52 2.45 -8.12 12.61
N ASP A 53 3.52 -8.17 11.84
CA ASP A 53 4.35 -7.01 11.57
C ASP A 53 3.70 -6.09 10.51
N PHE A 54 3.98 -4.81 10.58
CA PHE A 54 3.42 -3.84 9.65
C PHE A 54 3.83 -4.12 8.21
N GLY A 55 2.86 -4.08 7.31
CA GLY A 55 3.08 -4.30 5.89
C GLY A 55 3.41 -5.75 5.50
N SER A 56 3.36 -6.71 6.43
CA SER A 56 3.73 -8.11 6.17
C SER A 56 2.79 -8.88 5.23
N GLY A 57 1.58 -8.38 5.02
CA GLY A 57 0.59 -8.96 4.11
C GLY A 57 0.75 -8.48 2.65
N THR A 58 -0.35 -8.16 2.01
CA THR A 58 -0.42 -7.75 0.59
C THR A 58 0.47 -6.53 0.28
N SER A 59 0.68 -5.65 1.25
CA SER A 59 1.45 -4.40 1.04
C SER A 59 2.93 -4.62 0.78
N SER A 60 3.52 -5.77 1.15
CA SER A 60 4.90 -6.14 0.81
C SER A 60 5.00 -7.08 -0.40
N ALA A 61 3.87 -7.63 -0.82
CA ALA A 61 3.74 -8.55 -1.95
C ALA A 61 3.13 -7.88 -3.19
N SER A 62 3.25 -6.56 -3.30
CA SER A 62 2.77 -5.79 -4.45
C SER A 62 3.70 -5.90 -5.66
N THR A 63 3.30 -5.40 -6.82
CA THR A 63 4.18 -5.26 -7.98
C THR A 63 5.23 -4.14 -7.81
N LYS A 64 5.25 -3.48 -6.65
CA LYS A 64 6.13 -2.35 -6.31
C LYS A 64 6.01 -1.17 -7.29
N LEU A 65 4.79 -0.95 -7.79
CA LEU A 65 4.50 0.11 -8.73
C LEU A 65 3.50 1.11 -8.15
N ILE A 66 3.78 2.38 -8.35
CA ILE A 66 2.81 3.47 -8.21
C ILE A 66 2.50 3.94 -9.62
N HIS A 67 1.30 3.61 -10.09
CA HIS A 67 0.93 3.77 -11.48
C HIS A 67 -0.52 4.23 -11.66
N GLY A 68 -0.81 4.85 -12.82
CA GLY A 68 -2.16 5.29 -13.13
C GLY A 68 -3.09 4.18 -13.60
N GLY A 69 -2.56 2.96 -13.82
CA GLY A 69 -3.37 1.84 -14.29
C GLY A 69 -3.84 2.01 -15.74
N LEU A 70 -2.91 2.11 -16.68
CA LEU A 70 -3.17 2.29 -18.12
C LEU A 70 -4.28 1.37 -18.67
N ARG A 71 -4.35 0.11 -18.17
CA ARG A 71 -5.36 -0.86 -18.57
C ARG A 71 -6.78 -0.44 -18.22
N TYR A 72 -7.00 0.39 -17.20
CA TYR A 72 -8.33 0.86 -16.82
C TYR A 72 -8.94 1.85 -17.83
N LEU A 73 -8.13 2.44 -18.73
CA LEU A 73 -8.64 3.23 -19.84
C LEU A 73 -9.49 2.39 -20.80
N GLU A 74 -9.21 1.09 -20.95
CA GLU A 74 -9.99 0.17 -21.75
C GLU A 74 -11.42 -0.04 -21.20
N HIS A 75 -11.60 0.22 -19.90
CA HIS A 75 -12.88 0.14 -19.19
C HIS A 75 -13.50 1.52 -18.95
N TYR A 76 -13.03 2.55 -19.66
CA TYR A 76 -13.52 3.93 -19.56
C TYR A 76 -13.46 4.53 -18.15
N LYS A 77 -12.55 4.05 -17.29
CA LYS A 77 -12.39 4.51 -15.90
C LYS A 77 -11.48 5.76 -15.82
N PHE A 78 -11.75 6.77 -16.64
CA PHE A 78 -10.90 7.97 -16.76
C PHE A 78 -10.70 8.71 -15.45
N ARG A 79 -11.73 8.83 -14.62
CA ARG A 79 -11.64 9.49 -13.32
C ARG A 79 -10.65 8.78 -12.39
N LEU A 80 -10.77 7.45 -12.29
CA LEU A 80 -9.87 6.63 -11.49
C LEU A 80 -8.42 6.78 -11.95
N VAL A 81 -8.17 6.72 -13.25
CA VAL A 81 -6.82 6.90 -13.83
C VAL A 81 -6.29 8.31 -13.54
N ALA A 82 -7.11 9.35 -13.68
CA ALA A 82 -6.72 10.72 -13.39
C ALA A 82 -6.33 10.92 -11.91
N GLU A 83 -7.11 10.37 -11.00
CA GLU A 83 -6.85 10.41 -9.56
C GLU A 83 -5.55 9.66 -9.22
N SER A 84 -5.37 8.44 -9.75
CA SER A 84 -4.17 7.63 -9.54
C SER A 84 -2.90 8.30 -10.09
N LEU A 85 -2.97 8.94 -11.25
CA LEU A 85 -1.84 9.66 -11.85
C LEU A 85 -1.46 10.90 -11.02
N ARG A 86 -2.43 11.64 -10.49
CA ARG A 86 -2.17 12.77 -9.58
C ARG A 86 -1.53 12.31 -8.29
N GLU A 87 -2.05 11.23 -7.72
CA GLU A 87 -1.54 10.68 -6.47
C GLU A 87 -0.12 10.10 -6.64
N ARG A 88 0.18 9.49 -7.78
CA ARG A 88 1.55 9.06 -8.12
C ARG A 88 2.56 10.21 -8.01
N GLU A 89 2.24 11.37 -8.60
CA GLU A 89 3.12 12.55 -8.55
C GLU A 89 3.28 13.08 -7.12
N ARG A 90 2.19 13.09 -6.33
CA ARG A 90 2.21 13.52 -4.92
C ARG A 90 3.06 12.60 -4.06
N LEU A 91 2.89 11.28 -4.21
CA LEU A 91 3.67 10.29 -3.46
C LEU A 91 5.15 10.37 -3.82
N TRP A 92 5.48 10.52 -5.10
CA TRP A 92 6.86 10.69 -5.51
C TRP A 92 7.49 11.97 -4.94
N GLN A 93 6.78 13.10 -4.95
CA GLN A 93 7.25 14.34 -4.33
C GLN A 93 7.41 14.21 -2.81
N ALA A 94 6.52 13.48 -2.15
CA ALA A 94 6.54 13.30 -0.70
C ALA A 94 7.63 12.32 -0.24
N ALA A 95 8.00 11.33 -1.06
CA ALA A 95 8.94 10.28 -0.70
C ALA A 95 9.93 9.94 -1.83
N PRO A 96 10.71 10.92 -2.35
CA PRO A 96 11.60 10.72 -3.50
C PRO A 96 12.76 9.76 -3.22
N HIS A 97 13.04 9.47 -1.97
CA HIS A 97 14.10 8.57 -1.53
C HIS A 97 13.72 7.08 -1.57
N ILE A 98 12.44 6.75 -1.81
CA ILE A 98 11.93 5.38 -1.94
C ILE A 98 11.03 5.18 -3.16
N ILE A 99 10.84 6.23 -3.95
CA ILE A 99 10.00 6.19 -5.15
C ILE A 99 10.83 6.74 -6.31
N TRP A 100 10.95 5.95 -7.38
CA TRP A 100 11.77 6.31 -8.55
C TRP A 100 10.96 6.21 -9.84
N PRO A 101 11.20 7.09 -10.81
CA PRO A 101 10.68 6.95 -12.16
C PRO A 101 11.09 5.61 -12.78
N MET A 102 10.16 4.94 -13.44
CA MET A 102 10.39 3.73 -14.19
C MET A 102 9.80 3.85 -15.59
N ARG A 103 10.58 3.46 -16.58
CA ARG A 103 10.14 3.42 -17.97
C ARG A 103 9.63 2.02 -18.31
N PHE A 104 8.50 1.96 -18.98
CA PHE A 104 7.86 0.74 -19.44
C PHE A 104 7.85 0.70 -20.94
N LEU A 105 8.20 -0.46 -21.49
CA LEU A 105 8.07 -0.74 -22.91
C LEU A 105 6.89 -1.68 -23.12
N LEU A 106 5.99 -1.28 -24.01
CA LEU A 106 4.87 -2.09 -24.50
C LEU A 106 5.18 -2.53 -25.93
N PRO A 107 5.79 -3.71 -26.16
CA PRO A 107 6.07 -4.22 -27.49
C PRO A 107 4.75 -4.43 -28.25
N HIS A 108 4.68 -3.90 -29.48
CA HIS A 108 3.49 -4.02 -30.32
C HIS A 108 3.54 -5.27 -31.18
N HIS A 109 2.43 -6.01 -31.23
CA HIS A 109 2.24 -7.12 -32.16
C HIS A 109 0.80 -7.14 -32.71
N LYS A 110 0.59 -7.93 -33.78
CA LYS A 110 -0.68 -7.93 -34.53
C LYS A 110 -1.93 -8.27 -33.73
N ALA A 111 -1.81 -9.02 -32.62
CA ALA A 111 -2.93 -9.36 -31.77
C ALA A 111 -3.32 -8.24 -30.79
N LEU A 112 -2.52 -7.18 -30.66
CA LEU A 112 -2.87 -6.00 -29.89
C LEU A 112 -3.75 -5.04 -30.70
N ARG A 113 -4.35 -4.09 -29.97
CA ARG A 113 -5.11 -2.99 -30.60
C ARG A 113 -4.25 -2.25 -31.62
N PRO A 114 -4.85 -1.61 -32.65
CA PRO A 114 -4.12 -0.85 -33.67
C PRO A 114 -3.19 0.19 -33.04
N ARG A 115 -2.02 0.40 -33.65
CA ARG A 115 -0.98 1.33 -33.15
C ARG A 115 -1.52 2.73 -32.85
N TRP A 116 -2.43 3.24 -33.69
CA TRP A 116 -3.00 4.57 -33.51
C TRP A 116 -3.85 4.65 -32.22
N LEU A 117 -4.59 3.58 -31.90
CA LEU A 117 -5.44 3.54 -30.71
C LEU A 117 -4.59 3.46 -29.43
N LEU A 118 -3.52 2.66 -29.46
CA LEU A 118 -2.55 2.62 -28.33
C LEU A 118 -1.90 3.98 -28.13
N ARG A 119 -1.52 4.66 -29.21
CA ARG A 119 -0.94 6.02 -29.14
C ARG A 119 -1.95 7.03 -28.57
N LEU A 120 -3.20 6.96 -28.96
CA LEU A 120 -4.27 7.80 -28.40
C LEU A 120 -4.46 7.52 -26.91
N GLY A 121 -4.51 6.24 -26.51
CA GLY A 121 -4.62 5.86 -25.08
C GLY A 121 -3.45 6.38 -24.26
N LEU A 122 -2.22 6.28 -24.75
CA LEU A 122 -1.03 6.80 -24.09
C LEU A 122 -1.01 8.33 -24.06
N PHE A 123 -1.49 8.99 -25.10
CA PHE A 123 -1.66 10.44 -25.10
C PHE A 123 -2.65 10.89 -24.02
N ILE A 124 -3.80 10.22 -23.90
CA ILE A 124 -4.77 10.46 -22.84
C ILE A 124 -4.14 10.21 -21.47
N TYR A 125 -3.44 9.09 -21.30
CA TYR A 125 -2.74 8.75 -20.06
C TYR A 125 -1.75 9.82 -19.63
N ASP A 126 -1.01 10.34 -20.59
CA ASP A 126 -0.04 11.40 -20.38
C ASP A 126 -0.65 12.72 -19.89
N HIS A 127 -1.88 13.03 -20.26
CA HIS A 127 -2.51 14.33 -19.99
C HIS A 127 -3.55 14.30 -18.88
N LEU A 128 -4.11 13.11 -18.58
CA LEU A 128 -5.27 12.97 -17.71
C LEU A 128 -4.98 13.35 -16.24
N GLY A 129 -3.76 13.13 -15.76
CA GLY A 129 -3.35 13.41 -14.37
C GLY A 129 -2.75 14.81 -14.14
N GLY A 130 -2.64 15.64 -15.17
CA GLY A 130 -1.93 16.93 -15.06
C GLY A 130 -0.43 16.76 -14.82
N ARG A 131 0.17 15.71 -15.38
CA ARG A 131 1.56 15.31 -15.18
C ARG A 131 2.56 16.43 -15.48
N LYS A 132 3.56 16.60 -14.63
CA LYS A 132 4.57 17.63 -14.75
C LYS A 132 6.02 17.10 -14.75
N LEU A 133 6.27 15.94 -14.13
CA LEU A 133 7.62 15.50 -13.79
C LEU A 133 8.12 14.34 -14.67
N LEU A 134 7.28 13.37 -15.01
CA LEU A 134 7.70 12.19 -15.76
C LEU A 134 7.78 12.45 -17.28
N PRO A 135 8.72 11.80 -18.02
CA PRO A 135 8.78 11.90 -19.47
C PRO A 135 7.50 11.41 -20.17
N LYS A 136 7.16 12.02 -21.30
CA LYS A 136 5.98 11.64 -22.11
C LYS A 136 6.17 10.28 -22.76
N ALA A 137 5.06 9.64 -23.08
CA ALA A 137 5.05 8.45 -23.88
C ALA A 137 5.59 8.72 -25.30
N ARG A 138 6.39 7.79 -25.81
CA ARG A 138 6.96 7.87 -27.17
C ARG A 138 6.90 6.51 -27.85
N ARG A 139 6.94 6.52 -29.17
CA ARG A 139 7.18 5.32 -29.97
C ARG A 139 8.68 5.03 -30.02
N VAL A 140 9.03 3.75 -29.92
CA VAL A 140 10.40 3.23 -29.97
C VAL A 140 10.53 2.24 -31.13
N ASP A 141 11.57 2.37 -31.95
CA ASP A 141 11.97 1.37 -32.93
C ASP A 141 12.90 0.36 -32.25
N LEU A 142 12.39 -0.82 -31.97
CA LEU A 142 13.11 -1.87 -31.24
C LEU A 142 14.28 -2.47 -32.03
N ARG A 143 14.37 -2.22 -33.34
CA ARG A 143 15.53 -2.66 -34.15
C ARG A 143 16.78 -1.82 -33.88
N GLN A 144 16.60 -0.60 -33.37
CA GLN A 144 17.69 0.35 -33.09
C GLN A 144 17.87 0.62 -31.59
N ASP A 145 16.87 0.30 -30.77
CA ASP A 145 16.89 0.53 -29.34
C ASP A 145 17.49 -0.68 -28.61
N PRO A 146 18.40 -0.48 -27.64
CA PRO A 146 18.97 -1.57 -26.83
C PRO A 146 17.94 -2.51 -26.20
N ALA A 147 16.78 -1.99 -25.81
CA ALA A 147 15.69 -2.78 -25.26
C ALA A 147 15.14 -3.83 -26.24
N GLY A 148 15.37 -3.66 -27.55
CA GLY A 148 14.97 -4.66 -28.56
C GLY A 148 15.84 -5.92 -28.53
N GLN A 149 17.08 -5.84 -28.01
CA GLN A 149 18.02 -6.97 -27.97
C GLN A 149 17.55 -8.12 -27.08
N VAL A 150 16.73 -7.81 -26.07
CA VAL A 150 16.17 -8.81 -25.12
C VAL A 150 14.82 -9.35 -25.55
N LEU A 151 14.28 -8.85 -26.66
CA LEU A 151 12.99 -9.23 -27.18
C LEU A 151 13.14 -10.13 -28.42
N GLN A 152 12.12 -10.91 -28.71
CA GLN A 152 12.12 -11.71 -29.92
C GLN A 152 12.15 -10.80 -31.16
N PRO A 153 12.88 -11.16 -32.25
CA PRO A 153 13.04 -10.35 -33.47
C PRO A 153 11.74 -9.93 -34.18
N ARG A 154 10.64 -10.60 -33.85
CA ARG A 154 9.30 -10.26 -34.39
C ARG A 154 8.74 -8.93 -33.88
N PHE A 155 9.31 -8.37 -32.80
CA PHE A 155 8.91 -7.08 -32.25
C PHE A 155 9.78 -5.98 -32.83
N ASP A 156 9.23 -5.19 -33.72
CA ASP A 156 9.90 -4.07 -34.39
C ASP A 156 9.61 -2.71 -33.77
N THR A 157 8.50 -2.61 -33.07
CA THR A 157 8.01 -1.34 -32.50
C THR A 157 7.50 -1.57 -31.08
N ALA A 158 7.79 -0.62 -30.21
CA ALA A 158 7.19 -0.52 -28.89
C ALA A 158 6.66 0.89 -28.61
N PHE A 159 5.84 0.99 -27.58
CA PHE A 159 5.49 2.26 -26.96
C PHE A 159 6.13 2.32 -25.58
N GLU A 160 6.89 3.36 -25.33
CA GLU A 160 7.50 3.62 -24.05
C GLU A 160 6.65 4.63 -23.27
N TYR A 161 6.37 4.36 -21.99
CA TYR A 161 5.66 5.27 -21.10
C TYR A 161 6.25 5.23 -19.69
N SER A 162 5.84 6.12 -18.80
CA SER A 162 6.42 6.26 -17.48
C SER A 162 5.40 6.01 -16.37
N ASP A 163 5.84 5.29 -15.35
CA ASP A 163 5.23 5.23 -14.04
C ASP A 163 6.32 5.32 -12.96
N CYS A 164 6.05 4.93 -11.72
CA CYS A 164 7.03 4.91 -10.65
C CYS A 164 7.16 3.52 -10.06
N TRP A 165 8.37 3.16 -9.67
CA TRP A 165 8.68 2.04 -8.79
C TRP A 165 8.76 2.54 -7.34
N VAL A 166 8.46 1.67 -6.36
CA VAL A 166 8.44 2.02 -4.94
C VAL A 166 8.94 0.87 -4.06
N GLU A 167 9.64 1.19 -3.00
CA GLU A 167 9.82 0.27 -1.86
C GLU A 167 8.53 0.21 -1.05
N ASP A 168 7.66 -0.73 -1.40
CA ASP A 168 6.29 -0.83 -0.87
C ASP A 168 6.22 -1.00 0.64
N SER A 169 6.96 -1.94 1.22
CA SER A 169 7.02 -2.14 2.67
C SER A 169 7.53 -0.91 3.40
N ARG A 170 8.57 -0.28 2.84
CA ARG A 170 9.17 0.92 3.42
C ARG A 170 8.19 2.10 3.39
N LEU A 171 7.37 2.21 2.34
CA LEU A 171 6.31 3.21 2.28
C LEU A 171 5.32 3.04 3.43
N VAL A 172 4.91 1.80 3.75
CA VAL A 172 4.05 1.50 4.91
C VAL A 172 4.70 1.95 6.22
N VAL A 173 5.95 1.52 6.46
CA VAL A 173 6.68 1.83 7.70
C VAL A 173 6.87 3.34 7.87
N LEU A 174 7.20 4.07 6.81
CA LEU A 174 7.37 5.52 6.87
C LEU A 174 6.06 6.26 7.17
N ASN A 175 4.92 5.81 6.61
CA ASN A 175 3.62 6.38 6.96
C ASN A 175 3.28 6.16 8.44
N LEU A 176 3.51 4.96 8.97
CA LEU A 176 3.27 4.66 10.39
C LEU A 176 4.24 5.41 11.31
N ARG A 177 5.49 5.56 10.90
CA ARG A 177 6.47 6.38 11.63
C ARG A 177 6.01 7.84 11.70
N ASP A 178 5.56 8.42 10.59
CA ASP A 178 5.03 9.79 10.58
C ASP A 178 3.76 9.91 11.43
N ALA A 179 2.83 8.93 11.34
CA ALA A 179 1.67 8.87 12.22
C ALA A 179 2.05 8.87 13.71
N ARG A 180 3.05 8.05 14.09
CA ARG A 180 3.56 7.98 15.46
C ARG A 180 4.19 9.31 15.91
N HIS A 181 4.97 9.97 15.06
CA HIS A 181 5.53 11.29 15.34
C HIS A 181 4.45 12.37 15.56
N ARG A 182 3.26 12.15 14.99
CA ARG A 182 2.07 12.99 15.18
C ARG A 182 1.18 12.55 16.34
N GLY A 183 1.67 11.63 17.19
CA GLY A 183 0.99 11.18 18.40
C GLY A 183 0.09 9.96 18.23
N ALA A 184 0.06 9.29 17.07
CA ALA A 184 -0.67 8.03 16.93
C ALA A 184 0.01 6.89 17.72
N SER A 185 -0.80 6.07 18.38
CA SER A 185 -0.35 4.80 18.97
C SER A 185 -0.36 3.71 17.88
N VAL A 186 0.80 3.12 17.58
CA VAL A 186 0.94 2.07 16.57
C VAL A 186 1.41 0.78 17.22
N MET A 187 0.62 -0.28 17.13
CA MET A 187 0.73 -1.52 17.89
C MET A 187 0.91 -2.72 16.94
N PRO A 188 2.17 -3.09 16.59
CA PRO A 188 2.41 -4.34 15.87
C PRO A 188 2.15 -5.54 16.78
N ARG A 189 1.93 -6.71 16.18
CA ARG A 189 1.67 -7.98 16.88
C ARG A 189 0.59 -7.87 17.94
N THR A 190 -0.44 -7.10 17.60
CA THR A 190 -1.58 -6.85 18.46
C THR A 190 -2.86 -7.11 17.67
N LYS A 191 -3.65 -8.09 18.12
CA LYS A 191 -4.87 -8.53 17.45
C LYS A 191 -6.10 -7.92 18.13
N LEU A 192 -7.04 -7.41 17.34
CA LEU A 192 -8.38 -7.12 17.83
C LEU A 192 -9.15 -8.44 17.96
N ILE A 193 -9.51 -8.82 19.19
CA ILE A 193 -10.22 -10.07 19.46
C ILE A 193 -11.71 -9.87 19.71
N ASN A 194 -12.12 -8.69 20.18
CA ASN A 194 -13.53 -8.35 20.37
C ASN A 194 -13.77 -6.85 20.15
N ALA A 195 -14.92 -6.51 19.54
CA ALA A 195 -15.36 -5.14 19.36
C ALA A 195 -16.88 -5.05 19.55
N THR A 196 -17.33 -4.30 20.55
CA THR A 196 -18.73 -4.07 20.82
C THR A 196 -19.05 -2.59 20.84
N TYR A 197 -20.19 -2.20 20.25
CA TYR A 197 -20.63 -0.81 20.26
C TYR A 197 -21.60 -0.58 21.42
N VAL A 198 -21.16 0.20 22.43
CA VAL A 198 -21.90 0.43 23.66
C VAL A 198 -21.90 1.92 23.99
N GLN A 199 -23.05 2.48 24.29
CA GLN A 199 -23.22 3.90 24.69
C GLN A 199 -22.53 4.90 23.74
N GLY A 200 -22.66 4.68 22.42
CA GLY A 200 -22.13 5.59 21.42
C GLY A 200 -20.63 5.45 21.15
N ARG A 201 -19.97 4.41 21.67
CA ARG A 201 -18.53 4.16 21.50
C ARG A 201 -18.24 2.68 21.27
N TRP A 202 -17.16 2.42 20.57
CA TRP A 202 -16.57 1.09 20.45
C TRP A 202 -15.78 0.75 21.70
N ARG A 203 -16.08 -0.39 22.30
CA ARG A 203 -15.24 -1.05 23.29
C ARG A 203 -14.47 -2.15 22.58
N LEU A 204 -13.14 -2.09 22.62
CA LEU A 204 -12.22 -2.92 21.86
C LEU A 204 -11.37 -3.73 22.83
N THR A 205 -11.39 -5.06 22.69
CA THR A 205 -10.46 -5.95 23.42
C THR A 205 -9.33 -6.34 22.46
N LEU A 206 -8.12 -6.07 22.86
CA LEU A 206 -6.89 -6.32 22.10
C LEU A 206 -6.04 -7.34 22.83
N GLU A 207 -5.37 -8.19 22.06
CA GLU A 207 -4.42 -9.19 22.58
C GLU A 207 -3.05 -8.96 21.97
N ASN A 208 -2.03 -8.84 22.82
CA ASN A 208 -0.64 -8.85 22.38
C ASN A 208 -0.23 -10.25 21.98
N GLN A 209 0.09 -10.48 20.71
CA GLN A 209 0.37 -11.81 20.14
C GLN A 209 1.72 -12.40 20.58
N VAL A 210 2.56 -11.63 21.29
CA VAL A 210 3.83 -12.10 21.83
C VAL A 210 3.68 -12.55 23.28
N THR A 211 2.92 -11.78 24.08
CA THR A 211 2.80 -12.01 25.53
C THR A 211 1.49 -12.67 25.93
N GLY A 212 0.48 -12.68 25.05
CA GLY A 212 -0.89 -13.13 25.36
C GLY A 212 -1.66 -12.18 26.28
N VAL A 213 -1.11 -11.02 26.62
CA VAL A 213 -1.77 -10.06 27.50
C VAL A 213 -2.90 -9.36 26.75
N GLU A 214 -4.08 -9.36 27.36
CA GLU A 214 -5.24 -8.62 26.87
C GLU A 214 -5.36 -7.26 27.55
N TYR A 215 -5.87 -6.28 26.80
CA TYR A 215 -6.20 -4.96 27.30
C TYR A 215 -7.37 -4.35 26.53
N VAL A 216 -8.05 -3.38 27.15
CA VAL A 216 -9.27 -2.79 26.61
C VAL A 216 -9.05 -1.32 26.30
N LEU A 217 -9.46 -0.91 25.09
CA LEU A 217 -9.53 0.48 24.65
C LEU A 217 -10.96 0.86 24.29
N SER A 218 -11.23 2.16 24.26
CA SER A 218 -12.45 2.68 23.65
C SER A 218 -12.13 3.58 22.45
N ALA A 219 -13.02 3.59 21.44
CA ALA A 219 -12.88 4.42 20.27
C ALA A 219 -14.21 5.03 19.84
N SER A 220 -14.16 6.23 19.25
CA SER A 220 -15.36 6.83 18.65
C SER A 220 -15.67 6.21 17.28
N ILE A 221 -14.63 5.91 16.50
CA ILE A 221 -14.71 5.31 15.17
C ILE A 221 -13.82 4.08 15.13
N LEU A 222 -14.34 2.98 14.56
CA LEU A 222 -13.60 1.77 14.24
C LEU A 222 -13.46 1.66 12.71
N VAL A 223 -12.23 1.55 12.23
CA VAL A 223 -11.90 1.37 10.83
C VAL A 223 -11.31 -0.02 10.62
N ASN A 224 -11.97 -0.84 9.80
CA ASN A 224 -11.43 -2.12 9.38
C ASN A 224 -10.65 -1.95 8.06
N ALA A 225 -9.33 -1.90 8.16
CA ALA A 225 -8.38 -1.79 7.03
C ALA A 225 -7.54 -3.07 6.87
N ALA A 226 -8.08 -4.22 7.29
CA ALA A 226 -7.38 -5.50 7.32
C ALA A 226 -7.17 -6.16 5.93
N GLY A 227 -7.41 -5.44 4.83
CA GLY A 227 -7.16 -5.93 3.47
C GLY A 227 -7.93 -7.24 3.18
N PRO A 228 -7.25 -8.33 2.77
CA PRO A 228 -7.91 -9.61 2.50
C PRO A 228 -8.60 -10.25 3.72
N TRP A 229 -8.27 -9.81 4.93
CA TRP A 229 -8.83 -10.33 6.19
C TRP A 229 -9.98 -9.50 6.75
N VAL A 230 -10.53 -8.54 5.98
CA VAL A 230 -11.66 -7.69 6.43
C VAL A 230 -12.84 -8.53 6.91
N ASP A 231 -13.23 -9.56 6.16
CA ASP A 231 -14.36 -10.44 6.53
C ASP A 231 -14.04 -11.32 7.75
N GLU A 232 -12.77 -11.71 7.93
CA GLU A 232 -12.33 -12.42 9.13
C GLU A 232 -12.50 -11.54 10.37
N VAL A 233 -12.05 -10.28 10.33
CA VAL A 233 -12.23 -9.33 11.42
C VAL A 233 -13.72 -9.11 11.73
N LEU A 234 -14.57 -8.98 10.72
CA LEU A 234 -16.02 -8.83 10.90
C LEU A 234 -16.62 -10.04 11.61
N ARG A 235 -16.22 -11.24 11.23
CA ARG A 235 -16.72 -12.48 11.86
C ARG A 235 -16.19 -12.67 13.28
N THR A 236 -14.86 -12.58 13.45
CA THR A 236 -14.22 -12.99 14.71
C THR A 236 -14.30 -11.92 15.80
N ALA A 237 -14.12 -10.65 15.46
CA ALA A 237 -14.08 -9.57 16.42
C ALA A 237 -15.43 -8.86 16.60
N LEU A 238 -16.26 -8.78 15.55
CA LEU A 238 -17.55 -8.09 15.59
C LEU A 238 -18.75 -9.06 15.63
N GLY A 239 -18.53 -10.38 15.55
CA GLY A 239 -19.61 -11.38 15.60
C GLY A 239 -20.57 -11.34 14.40
N ARG A 240 -20.15 -10.78 13.26
CA ARG A 240 -20.99 -10.69 12.05
C ARG A 240 -20.78 -11.90 11.17
N ASN A 241 -21.88 -12.64 10.91
CA ASN A 241 -21.86 -13.85 10.08
C ASN A 241 -22.31 -13.62 8.63
N ASP A 242 -22.81 -12.44 8.32
CA ASP A 242 -23.33 -12.03 7.00
C ASP A 242 -22.25 -11.38 6.11
N THR A 243 -21.00 -11.85 6.20
CA THR A 243 -19.86 -11.20 5.58
C THR A 243 -19.37 -11.98 4.36
N ASP A 244 -19.54 -11.39 3.19
CA ASP A 244 -18.99 -11.84 1.91
C ASP A 244 -18.64 -10.61 1.06
N ASN A 245 -17.77 -9.75 1.64
CA ASN A 245 -17.41 -8.46 1.03
C ASN A 245 -16.23 -8.59 0.07
N ILE A 246 -15.43 -9.67 0.19
CA ILE A 246 -14.16 -9.80 -0.51
C ILE A 246 -14.12 -11.06 -1.37
N ARG A 247 -13.86 -10.87 -2.67
CA ARG A 247 -13.41 -11.93 -3.54
C ARG A 247 -11.90 -12.07 -3.47
N LEU A 248 -11.40 -13.13 -2.85
CA LEU A 248 -9.97 -13.40 -2.77
C LEU A 248 -9.42 -13.78 -4.15
N VAL A 249 -8.37 -13.09 -4.57
CA VAL A 249 -7.61 -13.39 -5.78
C VAL A 249 -6.15 -13.52 -5.38
N GLY A 250 -5.58 -14.71 -5.59
CA GLY A 250 -4.16 -14.99 -5.32
C GLY A 250 -3.28 -14.62 -6.51
N GLY A 251 -2.07 -14.17 -6.22
CA GLY A 251 -0.99 -13.98 -7.17
C GLY A 251 0.33 -14.42 -6.54
N SER A 252 1.26 -14.91 -7.37
CA SER A 252 2.58 -15.32 -6.92
C SER A 252 3.67 -14.62 -7.69
N HIS A 253 4.75 -14.24 -7.01
CA HIS A 253 5.97 -13.73 -7.61
C HIS A 253 7.07 -14.79 -7.50
N ILE A 254 7.88 -14.91 -8.54
CA ILE A 254 9.10 -15.73 -8.52
C ILE A 254 10.32 -14.80 -8.60
N VAL A 255 11.37 -15.16 -7.89
CA VAL A 255 12.65 -14.47 -7.95
C VAL A 255 13.60 -15.32 -8.79
N ILE A 256 14.12 -14.75 -9.86
CA ILE A 256 15.09 -15.41 -10.73
C ILE A 256 16.39 -14.61 -10.75
N LYS A 257 17.52 -15.29 -11.08
CA LYS A 257 18.74 -14.56 -11.39
C LYS A 257 18.49 -13.62 -12.57
N ARG A 258 19.07 -12.42 -12.50
CA ARG A 258 19.00 -11.46 -13.60
C ARG A 258 19.49 -12.11 -14.90
N GLN A 259 18.63 -12.13 -15.91
CA GLN A 259 18.91 -12.73 -17.23
C GLN A 259 18.98 -11.66 -18.33
N LEU A 260 18.68 -10.41 -17.98
CA LEU A 260 18.68 -9.30 -18.91
C LEU A 260 19.98 -8.48 -18.73
N PRO A 261 20.60 -7.99 -19.81
CA PRO A 261 21.72 -7.07 -19.73
C PRO A 261 21.32 -5.76 -19.00
N ASP A 262 22.33 -5.04 -18.56
CA ASP A 262 22.15 -3.73 -17.90
C ASP A 262 21.58 -2.69 -18.84
#